data_1088dc374c4e3b26d76771f901fb232c
#
_entry.id   1088dc374c4e3b26d76771f901fb232c
#
_cell.length_a   1.000
_cell.length_b   1.000
_cell.length_c   1.000
_cell.angle_alpha   90.00
_cell.angle_beta   90.00
_cell.angle_gamma   90.00
#
_symmetry.space_group_name_H-M   'P 1'
#
loop_
_entity.id
_entity.type
_entity.pdbx_description
1 polymer ?
#
loop_
_entity_poly.entity_id
_entity_poly.type
_entity_poly.pdbx_seq_one_letter_code
_entity_poly.pdbx_strand_id
1 'polypeptide(L)'
;MRTTPRIRVAALATLASASFLVTMAAAPPPAAAAAPSKPAAATPTLADRVIADAMHHLNAPYVWGSSGPWAFDCSGLVYRVFADNGLGALIHDSHSAYEQYAIYRARGLASRSGGEPGDLVVYGGGSHIGIYLGDGRVISALVQGVRITGVYALTTPFTAFLHTDLSGRTVSLASTRRPTAGTLTRYTRASVSLRASATTASSRLAVLPPGTRLTVIRSTRDRLGRTWDDVRVGTGRVGWVANWLVRA
;
A
#
# COMPACT_ATOMS: atom_id res chain seq x y z
N MET A 1 75.93 -62.26 -7.83
CA MET A 1 75.91 -63.66 -8.31
C MET A 1 74.69 -63.85 -9.09
N ARG A 2 74.82 -63.90 -10.42
CA ARG A 2 74.56 -65.07 -11.28
C ARG A 2 73.13 -65.58 -11.13
N THR A 3 72.28 -65.77 -12.11
CA THR A 3 72.45 -66.09 -13.54
C THR A 3 71.06 -66.05 -14.19
N THR A 4 71.09 -65.59 -15.41
CA THR A 4 70.10 -65.91 -16.48
C THR A 4 69.96 -67.42 -16.73
N PRO A 5 69.23 -67.91 -17.76
CA PRO A 5 68.19 -67.44 -18.72
C PRO A 5 67.13 -68.51 -19.07
N ARG A 6 66.38 -68.26 -20.11
CA ARG A 6 65.86 -69.14 -21.20
C ARG A 6 64.36 -69.11 -21.39
N ILE A 7 63.86 -68.46 -22.42
CA ILE A 7 63.74 -68.80 -23.87
C ILE A 7 62.63 -69.84 -24.19
N ARG A 8 61.78 -69.43 -25.13
CA ARG A 8 60.97 -70.17 -26.16
C ARG A 8 59.57 -70.64 -25.63
N VAL A 9 58.52 -70.66 -26.45
CA VAL A 9 58.27 -70.82 -27.85
C VAL A 9 56.94 -70.20 -28.26
N ALA A 10 56.84 -69.79 -29.49
CA ALA A 10 55.65 -69.24 -30.14
C ALA A 10 54.57 -70.37 -30.40
N ALA A 11 53.33 -69.96 -30.40
CA ALA A 11 52.26 -70.61 -31.07
C ALA A 11 51.33 -69.61 -31.76
N LEU A 12 51.30 -69.62 -33.05
CA LEU A 12 50.28 -68.99 -33.89
C LEU A 12 48.92 -69.64 -33.60
N ALA A 13 47.89 -68.89 -33.48
CA ALA A 13 46.53 -69.35 -33.75
C ALA A 13 45.60 -68.18 -34.08
N THR A 14 45.29 -68.10 -35.35
CA THR A 14 44.03 -67.78 -36.01
C THR A 14 43.18 -66.60 -35.61
N LEU A 15 43.10 -65.65 -36.51
CA LEU A 15 42.08 -64.60 -36.62
C LEU A 15 40.66 -65.18 -36.65
N ALA A 16 39.84 -64.76 -35.74
CA ALA A 16 38.37 -64.80 -35.88
C ALA A 16 37.88 -63.34 -35.75
N SER A 17 37.52 -62.79 -36.91
CA SER A 17 36.87 -61.45 -36.97
C SER A 17 35.45 -61.54 -36.49
N ALA A 18 35.16 -61.15 -35.25
CA ALA A 18 33.83 -60.90 -34.76
C ALA A 18 33.49 -59.45 -34.99
N SER A 19 32.64 -59.17 -36.00
CA SER A 19 32.05 -57.84 -36.20
C SER A 19 31.04 -57.53 -35.10
N PHE A 20 31.44 -56.75 -34.15
CA PHE A 20 30.51 -56.16 -33.16
C PHE A 20 29.81 -54.94 -33.79
N LEU A 21 28.55 -55.17 -34.21
CA LEU A 21 27.62 -54.03 -34.43
C LEU A 21 27.35 -53.31 -33.16
N VAL A 22 28.03 -52.16 -32.96
CA VAL A 22 27.70 -51.21 -31.89
C VAL A 22 26.47 -50.45 -32.35
N THR A 23 25.30 -50.85 -31.85
CA THR A 23 24.09 -50.04 -31.90
C THR A 23 24.29 -48.84 -30.96
N MET A 24 24.59 -47.68 -31.55
CA MET A 24 24.53 -46.42 -30.80
C MET A 24 23.06 -46.12 -30.42
N ALA A 25 22.69 -46.46 -29.18
CA ALA A 25 21.47 -45.96 -28.61
C ALA A 25 21.62 -44.43 -28.44
N ALA A 26 20.82 -43.68 -29.22
CA ALA A 26 20.76 -42.21 -29.07
C ALA A 26 20.29 -41.88 -27.65
N ALA A 27 21.11 -41.17 -26.92
CA ALA A 27 20.72 -40.65 -25.61
C ALA A 27 19.50 -39.71 -25.77
N PRO A 28 18.49 -39.77 -24.88
CA PRO A 28 17.38 -38.83 -24.94
C PRO A 28 17.93 -37.40 -24.74
N PRO A 29 17.33 -36.41 -25.41
CA PRO A 29 17.74 -35.02 -25.23
C PRO A 29 17.58 -34.62 -23.77
N PRO A 30 18.47 -33.78 -23.20
CA PRO A 30 18.32 -33.30 -21.84
C PRO A 30 16.97 -32.61 -21.69
N ALA A 31 16.19 -33.03 -20.70
CA ALA A 31 14.92 -32.39 -20.36
C ALA A 31 15.18 -30.89 -20.18
N ALA A 32 14.51 -30.09 -21.01
CA ALA A 32 14.61 -28.64 -20.89
C ALA A 32 14.28 -28.28 -19.44
N ALA A 33 15.26 -27.73 -18.70
CA ALA A 33 15.05 -27.23 -17.38
C ALA A 33 13.91 -26.19 -17.42
N ALA A 34 12.80 -26.50 -16.77
CA ALA A 34 11.69 -25.56 -16.67
C ALA A 34 12.24 -24.25 -16.08
N ALA A 35 12.06 -23.17 -16.82
CA ALA A 35 12.42 -21.86 -16.34
C ALA A 35 11.74 -21.63 -14.97
N PRO A 36 12.43 -21.03 -13.98
CA PRO A 36 11.83 -20.77 -12.69
C PRO A 36 10.55 -19.95 -12.90
N SER A 37 9.41 -20.54 -12.57
CA SER A 37 8.13 -19.83 -12.60
C SER A 37 8.24 -18.63 -11.66
N LYS A 38 8.02 -17.42 -12.21
CA LYS A 38 7.91 -16.20 -11.40
C LYS A 38 6.94 -16.47 -10.26
N PRO A 39 7.33 -16.20 -9.00
CA PRO A 39 6.41 -16.40 -7.87
C PRO A 39 5.09 -15.72 -8.16
N ALA A 40 3.98 -16.44 -8.02
CA ALA A 40 2.66 -15.85 -8.15
C ALA A 40 2.60 -14.66 -7.17
N ALA A 41 2.26 -13.47 -7.69
CA ALA A 41 2.16 -12.29 -6.85
C ALA A 41 1.15 -12.58 -5.73
N ALA A 42 1.60 -12.47 -4.49
CA ALA A 42 0.72 -12.66 -3.32
C ALA A 42 -0.48 -11.72 -3.44
N THR A 43 -1.66 -12.21 -3.09
CA THR A 43 -2.86 -11.37 -3.08
C THR A 43 -2.66 -10.21 -2.10
N PRO A 44 -2.81 -8.95 -2.53
CA PRO A 44 -2.59 -7.81 -1.66
C PRO A 44 -3.52 -7.85 -0.44
N THR A 45 -3.00 -7.46 0.72
CA THR A 45 -3.76 -7.33 1.96
C THR A 45 -4.42 -5.95 2.06
N LEU A 46 -5.32 -5.78 3.04
CA LEU A 46 -5.84 -4.45 3.37
C LEU A 46 -4.73 -3.54 3.93
N ALA A 47 -3.75 -4.12 4.63
CA ALA A 47 -2.57 -3.38 5.08
C ALA A 47 -1.77 -2.81 3.91
N ASP A 48 -1.52 -3.60 2.85
CA ASP A 48 -0.83 -3.13 1.65
C ASP A 48 -1.54 -1.94 1.01
N ARG A 49 -2.88 -1.95 0.97
CA ARG A 49 -3.67 -0.84 0.44
C ARG A 49 -3.56 0.42 1.29
N VAL A 50 -3.70 0.29 2.59
CA VAL A 50 -3.57 1.40 3.56
C VAL A 50 -2.18 2.01 3.47
N ILE A 51 -1.14 1.18 3.42
CA ILE A 51 0.24 1.62 3.30
C ILE A 51 0.48 2.32 1.96
N ALA A 52 0.02 1.74 0.85
CA ALA A 52 0.16 2.34 -0.47
C ALA A 52 -0.53 3.71 -0.55
N ASP A 53 -1.71 3.85 0.05
CA ASP A 53 -2.44 5.12 0.09
C ASP A 53 -1.71 6.15 0.98
N ALA A 54 -1.23 5.75 2.16
CA ALA A 54 -0.42 6.61 3.02
C ALA A 54 0.85 7.13 2.32
N MET A 55 1.51 6.26 1.55
CA MET A 55 2.72 6.60 0.79
C MET A 55 2.47 7.65 -0.32
N HIS A 56 1.27 7.73 -0.88
CA HIS A 56 0.90 8.78 -1.83
C HIS A 56 0.89 10.18 -1.21
N HIS A 57 0.82 10.28 0.11
CA HIS A 57 0.82 11.55 0.84
C HIS A 57 2.22 11.98 1.33
N LEU A 58 3.28 11.24 1.00
CA LEU A 58 4.65 11.63 1.36
C LEU A 58 4.95 13.07 0.93
N ASN A 59 5.65 13.79 1.81
CA ASN A 59 6.02 15.20 1.66
C ASN A 59 4.84 16.20 1.66
N ALA A 60 3.59 15.76 1.85
CA ALA A 60 2.50 16.69 2.07
C ALA A 60 2.76 17.55 3.31
N PRO A 61 2.49 18.86 3.28
CA PRO A 61 2.77 19.74 4.40
C PRO A 61 1.92 19.41 5.64
N TYR A 62 2.46 19.75 6.82
CA TYR A 62 1.72 19.66 8.05
C TYR A 62 0.86 20.91 8.26
N VAL A 63 -0.41 20.70 8.53
CA VAL A 63 -1.33 21.77 8.98
C VAL A 63 -2.23 21.20 10.07
N TRP A 64 -2.18 21.79 11.24
CA TRP A 64 -3.00 21.38 12.38
C TRP A 64 -4.50 21.38 12.03
N GLY A 65 -5.20 20.30 12.41
CA GLY A 65 -6.63 20.11 12.12
C GLY A 65 -6.94 19.75 10.68
N SER A 66 -5.93 19.53 9.83
CA SER A 66 -6.15 19.18 8.43
C SER A 66 -6.12 17.66 8.22
N SER A 67 -7.09 17.15 7.41
CA SER A 67 -7.20 15.76 7.00
C SER A 67 -7.11 15.59 5.47
N GLY A 68 -6.27 16.40 4.83
CA GLY A 68 -6.02 16.32 3.39
C GLY A 68 -6.96 17.19 2.55
N PRO A 69 -6.84 17.11 1.19
CA PRO A 69 -5.93 16.20 0.48
C PRO A 69 -4.47 16.68 0.36
N TRP A 70 -4.17 17.95 0.68
CA TRP A 70 -2.87 18.57 0.41
C TRP A 70 -2.00 18.76 1.64
N ALA A 71 -2.61 18.75 2.81
CA ALA A 71 -1.96 18.95 4.08
C ALA A 71 -2.63 18.07 5.12
N PHE A 72 -1.89 17.68 6.14
CA PHE A 72 -2.36 16.76 7.17
C PHE A 72 -1.81 17.19 8.53
N ASP A 73 -2.57 16.96 9.60
CA ASP A 73 -1.97 16.65 10.88
C ASP A 73 -1.85 15.12 11.06
N CYS A 74 -1.30 14.67 12.17
CA CYS A 74 -0.99 13.26 12.39
C CYS A 74 -2.25 12.37 12.34
N SER A 75 -3.30 12.74 13.04
CA SER A 75 -4.57 12.01 13.07
C SER A 75 -5.39 12.20 11.81
N GLY A 76 -5.22 13.33 11.13
CA GLY A 76 -5.85 13.63 9.86
C GLY A 76 -5.31 12.78 8.71
N LEU A 77 -4.02 12.46 8.71
CA LEU A 77 -3.44 11.49 7.78
C LEU A 77 -4.06 10.10 7.99
N VAL A 78 -4.11 9.63 9.24
CA VAL A 78 -4.73 8.34 9.58
C VAL A 78 -6.20 8.33 9.18
N TYR A 79 -6.95 9.37 9.57
CA TYR A 79 -8.36 9.52 9.21
C TYR A 79 -8.58 9.43 7.70
N ARG A 80 -7.79 10.18 6.92
CA ARG A 80 -7.90 10.22 5.46
C ARG A 80 -7.66 8.86 4.84
N VAL A 81 -6.54 8.24 5.17
CA VAL A 81 -6.14 6.94 4.61
C VAL A 81 -7.16 5.85 4.95
N PHE A 82 -7.62 5.79 6.19
CA PHE A 82 -8.62 4.79 6.59
C PHE A 82 -9.97 5.04 5.93
N ALA A 83 -10.43 6.30 5.86
CA ALA A 83 -11.69 6.65 5.20
C ALA A 83 -11.67 6.33 3.69
N ASP A 84 -10.57 6.65 2.99
CA ASP A 84 -10.43 6.40 1.55
C ASP A 84 -10.39 4.89 1.22
N ASN A 85 -9.95 4.07 2.17
CA ASN A 85 -9.96 2.62 2.06
C ASN A 85 -11.24 1.95 2.59
N GLY A 86 -12.25 2.73 3.03
CA GLY A 86 -13.50 2.22 3.58
C GLY A 86 -13.36 1.60 4.97
N LEU A 87 -12.31 1.99 5.69
CA LEU A 87 -11.93 1.46 7.01
C LEU A 87 -12.19 2.44 8.16
N GLY A 88 -12.90 3.55 7.91
CA GLY A 88 -13.17 4.59 8.90
C GLY A 88 -13.76 4.06 10.20
N ALA A 89 -14.61 3.03 10.12
CA ALA A 89 -15.19 2.40 11.30
C ALA A 89 -14.15 1.79 12.26
N LEU A 90 -12.96 1.39 11.77
CA LEU A 90 -11.89 0.87 12.64
C LEU A 90 -11.32 1.96 13.56
N ILE A 91 -11.31 3.19 13.09
CA ILE A 91 -10.86 4.36 13.83
C ILE A 91 -12.03 5.21 14.36
N HIS A 92 -13.26 4.66 14.31
CA HIS A 92 -14.50 5.35 14.70
C HIS A 92 -14.75 6.68 13.99
N ASP A 93 -14.29 6.79 12.73
CA ASP A 93 -14.31 8.04 11.96
C ASP A 93 -13.74 9.24 12.72
N SER A 94 -12.85 8.97 13.69
CA SER A 94 -12.26 9.98 14.58
C SER A 94 -11.04 10.62 13.94
N HIS A 95 -10.98 11.94 14.05
CA HIS A 95 -9.82 12.78 13.73
C HIS A 95 -9.10 13.19 15.02
N SER A 96 -8.87 12.23 15.90
CA SER A 96 -8.18 12.46 17.18
C SER A 96 -7.30 11.26 17.54
N ALA A 97 -6.00 11.48 17.63
CA ALA A 97 -5.05 10.44 18.02
C ALA A 97 -5.35 9.93 19.46
N TYR A 98 -5.74 10.82 20.35
CA TYR A 98 -6.10 10.47 21.71
C TYR A 98 -7.35 9.57 21.77
N GLU A 99 -8.41 9.93 21.04
CA GLU A 99 -9.64 9.11 20.99
C GLU A 99 -9.38 7.74 20.37
N GLN A 100 -8.66 7.69 19.26
CA GLN A 100 -8.28 6.43 18.63
C GLN A 100 -7.53 5.54 19.64
N TYR A 101 -6.53 6.09 20.34
CA TYR A 101 -5.80 5.36 21.37
C TYR A 101 -6.71 4.88 22.51
N ALA A 102 -7.56 5.76 23.03
CA ALA A 102 -8.46 5.42 24.15
C ALA A 102 -9.40 4.26 23.78
N ILE A 103 -9.95 4.27 22.56
CA ILE A 103 -10.85 3.22 22.05
C ILE A 103 -10.13 1.88 21.93
N TYR A 104 -8.95 1.86 21.30
CA TYR A 104 -8.19 0.63 21.13
C TYR A 104 -7.72 0.06 22.46
N ARG A 105 -7.28 0.93 23.38
CA ARG A 105 -6.92 0.52 24.74
C ARG A 105 -8.09 -0.09 25.51
N ALA A 106 -9.26 0.51 25.44
CA ALA A 106 -10.47 0.01 26.10
C ALA A 106 -10.91 -1.36 25.58
N ARG A 107 -10.54 -1.70 24.34
CA ARG A 107 -10.82 -2.99 23.71
C ARG A 107 -9.71 -4.03 23.89
N GLY A 108 -8.62 -3.70 24.56
CA GLY A 108 -7.47 -4.60 24.70
C GLY A 108 -6.67 -4.77 23.39
N LEU A 109 -6.86 -3.89 22.41
CA LEU A 109 -6.20 -3.90 21.10
C LEU A 109 -4.99 -2.97 21.03
N ALA A 110 -4.50 -2.48 22.16
CA ALA A 110 -3.30 -1.66 22.24
C ALA A 110 -2.21 -2.40 23.01
N SER A 111 -1.03 -2.57 22.44
CA SER A 111 0.10 -3.23 23.08
C SER A 111 1.43 -2.55 22.76
N ARG A 112 2.50 -2.89 23.52
CA ARG A 112 3.84 -2.35 23.28
C ARG A 112 4.69 -3.20 22.33
N SER A 113 4.17 -4.31 21.85
CA SER A 113 4.87 -5.27 20.98
C SER A 113 3.91 -5.87 19.96
N GLY A 114 4.45 -6.62 18.99
CA GLY A 114 3.62 -7.34 18.02
C GLY A 114 2.98 -6.44 16.97
N GLY A 115 3.53 -5.25 16.70
CA GLY A 115 3.04 -4.40 15.63
C GLY A 115 3.15 -5.06 14.25
N GLU A 116 2.07 -5.02 13.48
CA GLU A 116 1.99 -5.55 12.13
C GLU A 116 1.76 -4.43 11.11
N PRO A 117 2.18 -4.61 9.83
CA PRO A 117 1.93 -3.62 8.78
C PRO A 117 0.45 -3.22 8.72
N GLY A 118 0.17 -1.92 8.67
CA GLY A 118 -1.19 -1.37 8.73
C GLY A 118 -1.71 -1.05 10.13
N ASP A 119 -1.03 -1.47 11.19
CA ASP A 119 -1.33 -1.04 12.55
C ASP A 119 -1.06 0.47 12.73
N LEU A 120 -1.66 1.05 13.74
CA LEU A 120 -1.36 2.43 14.11
C LEU A 120 -0.30 2.46 15.22
N VAL A 121 0.55 3.48 15.18
CA VAL A 121 1.58 3.71 16.19
C VAL A 121 1.27 4.98 16.94
N VAL A 122 1.14 4.90 18.25
CA VAL A 122 0.80 6.01 19.11
C VAL A 122 2.00 6.44 19.95
N TYR A 123 2.15 7.74 20.13
CA TYR A 123 3.19 8.38 20.92
C TYR A 123 2.59 9.33 21.97
N GLY A 124 3.32 9.53 23.05
CA GLY A 124 2.96 10.50 24.10
C GLY A 124 1.54 10.36 24.64
N GLY A 125 1.05 9.10 24.79
CA GLY A 125 -0.30 8.84 25.29
C GLY A 125 -1.44 9.30 24.40
N GLY A 126 -1.19 9.50 23.09
CA GLY A 126 -2.19 9.99 22.13
C GLY A 126 -1.93 11.40 21.63
N SER A 127 -0.78 12.00 21.95
CA SER A 127 -0.39 13.30 21.40
C SER A 127 0.04 13.24 19.95
N HIS A 128 0.45 12.06 19.46
CA HIS A 128 0.82 11.83 18.06
C HIS A 128 0.49 10.40 17.63
N ILE A 129 0.25 10.22 16.33
CA ILE A 129 -0.11 8.93 15.72
C ILE A 129 0.42 8.82 14.29
N GLY A 130 0.71 7.60 13.86
CA GLY A 130 1.09 7.26 12.49
C GLY A 130 0.64 5.87 12.10
N ILE A 131 0.94 5.46 10.87
CA ILE A 131 0.63 4.14 10.31
C ILE A 131 1.93 3.32 10.26
N TYR A 132 1.93 2.13 10.82
CA TYR A 132 3.07 1.24 10.82
C TYR A 132 3.25 0.58 9.46
N LEU A 133 4.46 0.66 8.92
CA LEU A 133 4.81 0.11 7.61
C LEU A 133 5.43 -1.29 7.68
N GLY A 134 5.70 -1.79 8.87
CA GLY A 134 6.58 -2.93 9.08
C GLY A 134 8.04 -2.51 9.25
N ASP A 135 8.90 -3.48 9.60
CA ASP A 135 10.36 -3.31 9.73
C ASP A 135 10.78 -2.12 10.59
N GLY A 136 10.06 -1.85 11.67
CA GLY A 136 10.35 -0.75 12.59
C GLY A 136 10.11 0.65 12.01
N ARG A 137 9.34 0.79 10.92
CA ARG A 137 9.07 2.07 10.23
C ARG A 137 7.63 2.51 10.40
N VAL A 138 7.44 3.82 10.51
CA VAL A 138 6.12 4.47 10.61
C VAL A 138 6.04 5.64 9.65
N ILE A 139 4.89 5.83 9.01
CA ILE A 139 4.58 7.05 8.27
C ILE A 139 3.62 7.90 9.08
N SER A 140 3.95 9.17 9.26
CA SER A 140 3.11 10.12 10.01
C SER A 140 3.29 11.54 9.51
N ALA A 141 2.32 12.41 9.77
CA ALA A 141 2.46 13.83 9.50
C ALA A 141 3.15 14.52 10.69
N LEU A 142 4.37 14.97 10.46
CA LEU A 142 5.21 15.73 11.38
C LEU A 142 5.23 17.21 10.96
N VAL A 143 5.74 18.09 11.79
CA VAL A 143 5.88 19.53 11.49
C VAL A 143 6.59 19.78 10.16
N GLN A 144 7.53 18.90 9.79
CA GLN A 144 8.24 18.95 8.50
C GLN A 144 7.47 18.32 7.33
N GLY A 145 6.22 17.92 7.55
CA GLY A 145 5.36 17.23 6.58
C GLY A 145 5.23 15.73 6.82
N VAL A 146 4.53 15.06 5.92
CA VAL A 146 4.34 13.60 5.97
C VAL A 146 5.66 12.91 5.65
N ARG A 147 6.16 12.09 6.59
CA ARG A 147 7.47 11.43 6.49
C ARG A 147 7.44 10.02 7.04
N ILE A 148 8.43 9.25 6.61
CA ILE A 148 8.75 7.94 7.20
C ILE A 148 9.86 8.14 8.21
N THR A 149 9.66 7.58 9.41
CA THR A 149 10.65 7.55 10.49
C THR A 149 10.74 6.15 11.08
N GLY A 150 11.77 5.90 11.89
CA GLY A 150 11.76 4.72 12.76
C GLY A 150 10.73 4.88 13.88
N VAL A 151 10.11 3.79 14.31
CA VAL A 151 9.11 3.78 15.40
C VAL A 151 9.64 4.46 16.67
N TYR A 152 10.93 4.32 16.96
CA TYR A 152 11.55 4.88 18.16
C TYR A 152 12.41 6.13 17.87
N ALA A 153 12.30 6.70 16.66
CA ALA A 153 13.14 7.83 16.26
C ALA A 153 12.55 9.20 16.64
N LEU A 154 11.30 9.25 17.08
CA LEU A 154 10.67 10.49 17.52
C LEU A 154 11.10 10.84 18.96
N THR A 155 11.21 12.14 19.23
CA THR A 155 11.43 12.64 20.61
C THR A 155 10.24 12.39 21.52
N THR A 156 9.03 12.35 20.97
CA THR A 156 7.81 11.97 21.70
C THR A 156 7.86 10.46 21.98
N PRO A 157 7.75 10.02 23.24
CA PRO A 157 7.90 8.62 23.59
C PRO A 157 6.88 7.72 22.92
N PHE A 158 7.32 6.58 22.43
CA PHE A 158 6.44 5.51 21.94
C PHE A 158 5.50 5.04 23.05
N THR A 159 4.21 4.93 22.74
CA THR A 159 3.18 4.49 23.68
C THR A 159 2.73 3.07 23.39
N ALA A 160 2.19 2.81 22.20
CA ALA A 160 1.64 1.51 21.81
C ALA A 160 1.48 1.37 20.30
N PHE A 161 1.40 0.12 19.84
CA PHE A 161 0.72 -0.25 18.60
C PHE A 161 -0.77 -0.39 18.88
N LEU A 162 -1.61 0.00 17.92
CA LEU A 162 -3.05 -0.26 17.91
C LEU A 162 -3.30 -1.29 16.82
N HIS A 163 -3.68 -2.50 17.22
CA HIS A 163 -3.82 -3.64 16.32
C HIS A 163 -5.08 -3.55 15.49
N THR A 164 -4.92 -3.33 14.19
CA THR A 164 -6.02 -3.13 13.23
C THR A 164 -6.46 -4.41 12.54
N ASP A 165 -5.67 -5.49 12.65
CA ASP A 165 -5.88 -6.79 11.99
C ASP A 165 -5.99 -6.68 10.44
N LEU A 166 -5.27 -5.75 9.84
CA LEU A 166 -5.31 -5.54 8.40
C LEU A 166 -4.35 -6.43 7.62
N SER A 167 -3.24 -6.87 8.24
CA SER A 167 -2.22 -7.73 7.64
C SER A 167 -2.76 -9.13 7.31
N GLY A 168 -3.66 -9.66 8.15
CA GLY A 168 -4.34 -10.95 7.94
C GLY A 168 -5.51 -10.90 6.94
N ARG A 169 -5.95 -9.72 6.51
CA ARG A 169 -7.13 -9.54 5.65
C ARG A 169 -6.72 -9.35 4.20
N THR A 170 -6.91 -10.38 3.38
CA THR A 170 -6.69 -10.27 1.94
C THR A 170 -7.78 -9.46 1.27
N VAL A 171 -7.39 -8.66 0.29
CA VAL A 171 -8.34 -7.98 -0.59
C VAL A 171 -8.91 -9.01 -1.54
N SER A 172 -10.16 -9.45 -1.31
CA SER A 172 -10.85 -10.22 -2.33
C SER A 172 -10.96 -9.39 -3.61
N LEU A 173 -10.48 -9.93 -4.74
CA LEU A 173 -10.62 -9.27 -6.04
C LEU A 173 -12.09 -9.01 -6.41
N ALA A 174 -13.03 -9.72 -5.78
CA ALA A 174 -14.46 -9.44 -5.87
C ALA A 174 -14.87 -8.18 -5.08
N SER A 175 -14.12 -7.81 -4.03
CA SER A 175 -14.31 -6.58 -3.25
C SER A 175 -13.45 -5.42 -3.77
N THR A 176 -12.49 -5.68 -4.67
CA THR A 176 -11.81 -4.65 -5.49
C THR A 176 -12.69 -4.13 -6.63
N ARG A 177 -13.97 -4.49 -6.64
CA ARG A 177 -14.92 -3.52 -7.12
C ARG A 177 -14.89 -2.36 -6.09
N ARG A 178 -13.80 -1.54 -6.13
CA ARG A 178 -13.99 -0.10 -6.18
C ARG A 178 -15.30 0.05 -6.93
N PRO A 179 -16.36 0.65 -6.35
CA PRO A 179 -17.46 0.98 -7.23
C PRO A 179 -16.73 1.60 -8.42
N THR A 180 -16.74 0.91 -9.55
CA THR A 180 -16.72 1.58 -10.81
C THR A 180 -18.03 2.37 -10.71
N ALA A 181 -18.01 3.43 -9.90
CA ALA A 181 -18.57 4.67 -10.32
C ALA A 181 -18.02 4.78 -11.72
N GLY A 182 -18.86 4.36 -12.68
CA GLY A 182 -18.57 4.70 -14.05
C GLY A 182 -18.14 6.12 -13.92
N THR A 183 -16.89 6.43 -14.26
CA THR A 183 -16.13 7.61 -13.87
C THR A 183 -17.07 8.77 -13.91
N LEU A 184 -17.70 9.12 -12.76
CA LEU A 184 -18.76 10.10 -12.76
C LEU A 184 -18.08 11.42 -13.12
N THR A 185 -18.22 11.77 -14.38
CA THR A 185 -17.67 13.00 -14.90
C THR A 185 -18.69 14.11 -14.61
N ARG A 186 -18.22 15.20 -14.05
CA ARG A 186 -18.99 16.41 -13.87
C ARG A 186 -18.30 17.58 -14.55
N TYR A 187 -19.07 18.62 -14.79
CA TYR A 187 -18.57 19.85 -15.37
C TYR A 187 -19.01 21.04 -14.51
N THR A 188 -18.14 21.98 -14.28
CA THR A 188 -18.48 23.23 -13.57
C THR A 188 -19.50 24.04 -14.40
N ARG A 189 -20.56 24.52 -13.75
CA ARG A 189 -21.59 25.38 -14.39
C ARG A 189 -21.15 26.84 -14.48
N ALA A 190 -20.35 27.26 -13.51
CA ALA A 190 -19.81 28.60 -13.36
C ALA A 190 -18.39 28.50 -12.84
N SER A 191 -17.77 29.63 -12.47
CA SER A 191 -16.52 29.60 -11.70
C SER A 191 -16.76 28.97 -10.33
N VAL A 192 -16.12 27.82 -10.05
CA VAL A 192 -16.31 27.03 -8.84
C VAL A 192 -15.02 27.00 -8.03
N SER A 193 -15.13 27.21 -6.72
CA SER A 193 -14.00 27.03 -5.81
C SER A 193 -13.70 25.54 -5.57
N LEU A 194 -12.50 25.11 -5.93
CA LEU A 194 -11.92 23.87 -5.45
C LEU A 194 -11.41 24.11 -4.03
N ARG A 195 -11.80 23.29 -3.07
CA ARG A 195 -11.54 23.50 -1.63
C ARG A 195 -10.81 22.33 -1.01
N ALA A 196 -10.12 22.61 0.08
CA ALA A 196 -9.35 21.60 0.82
C ALA A 196 -10.25 20.57 1.55
N SER A 197 -11.48 20.95 1.93
CA SER A 197 -12.45 20.06 2.57
C SER A 197 -13.89 20.38 2.16
N ALA A 198 -14.81 19.47 2.48
CA ALA A 198 -16.23 19.51 2.11
C ALA A 198 -17.01 20.59 2.89
N THR A 199 -16.55 21.82 2.88
CA THR A 199 -17.22 22.96 3.54
C THR A 199 -16.85 24.29 2.88
N THR A 200 -17.77 25.23 2.92
CA THR A 200 -17.54 26.60 2.42
C THR A 200 -16.52 27.38 3.27
N ALA A 201 -16.28 26.97 4.50
CA ALA A 201 -15.31 27.61 5.40
C ALA A 201 -13.87 27.16 5.15
N SER A 202 -13.65 26.06 4.40
CA SER A 202 -12.29 25.55 4.14
C SER A 202 -11.54 26.44 3.13
N SER A 203 -10.21 26.39 3.20
CA SER A 203 -9.33 27.13 2.29
C SER A 203 -9.62 26.79 0.83
N ARG A 204 -9.56 27.82 -0.01
CA ARG A 204 -9.73 27.70 -1.46
C ARG A 204 -8.39 27.37 -2.10
N LEU A 205 -8.32 26.21 -2.74
CA LEU A 205 -7.13 25.69 -3.41
C LEU A 205 -6.97 26.27 -4.81
N ALA A 206 -8.11 26.47 -5.51
CA ALA A 206 -8.16 27.05 -6.85
C ALA A 206 -9.58 27.57 -7.14
N VAL A 207 -9.68 28.38 -8.18
CA VAL A 207 -10.94 28.68 -8.87
C VAL A 207 -10.91 27.95 -10.21
N LEU A 208 -11.93 27.13 -10.43
CA LEU A 208 -12.12 26.36 -11.65
C LEU A 208 -13.05 27.12 -12.59
N PRO A 209 -12.65 27.41 -13.84
CA PRO A 209 -13.51 28.10 -14.80
C PRO A 209 -14.75 27.28 -15.17
N PRO A 210 -15.80 27.90 -15.74
CA PRO A 210 -16.94 27.19 -16.26
C PRO A 210 -16.53 26.13 -17.30
N GLY A 211 -17.23 24.98 -17.32
CA GLY A 211 -16.93 23.89 -18.25
C GLY A 211 -15.72 23.03 -17.87
N THR A 212 -15.07 23.28 -16.73
CA THR A 212 -13.97 22.43 -16.26
C THR A 212 -14.46 21.00 -16.00
N ARG A 213 -13.81 20.03 -16.66
CA ARG A 213 -14.10 18.62 -16.48
C ARG A 213 -13.54 18.12 -15.14
N LEU A 214 -14.38 17.45 -14.38
CA LEU A 214 -14.10 16.91 -13.06
C LEU A 214 -14.36 15.42 -13.06
N THR A 215 -13.42 14.65 -12.54
CA THR A 215 -13.61 13.22 -12.25
C THR A 215 -13.99 13.09 -10.78
N VAL A 216 -15.21 12.66 -10.47
CA VAL A 216 -15.64 12.46 -9.09
C VAL A 216 -14.97 11.22 -8.52
N ILE A 217 -14.28 11.39 -7.40
CA ILE A 217 -13.62 10.33 -6.64
C ILE A 217 -14.61 9.74 -5.64
N ARG A 218 -15.30 10.63 -4.90
CA ARG A 218 -16.33 10.30 -3.91
C ARG A 218 -17.21 11.51 -3.62
N SER A 219 -18.32 11.27 -2.92
CA SER A 219 -19.20 12.34 -2.44
C SER A 219 -19.44 12.19 -0.95
N THR A 220 -19.59 13.32 -0.24
CA THR A 220 -19.96 13.36 1.18
C THR A 220 -20.99 14.44 1.43
N ARG A 221 -21.57 14.44 2.64
CA ARG A 221 -22.47 15.52 3.09
C ARG A 221 -21.81 16.30 4.22
N ASP A 222 -21.94 17.62 4.15
CA ASP A 222 -21.53 18.48 5.25
C ASP A 222 -22.57 18.46 6.41
N ARG A 223 -22.28 19.15 7.51
CA ARG A 223 -23.16 19.23 8.67
C ARG A 223 -24.53 19.85 8.38
N LEU A 224 -24.66 20.53 7.24
CA LEU A 224 -25.92 21.13 6.77
C LEU A 224 -26.64 20.22 5.76
N GLY A 225 -26.18 18.97 5.58
CA GLY A 225 -26.76 17.99 4.66
C GLY A 225 -26.42 18.27 3.19
N ARG A 226 -25.60 19.25 2.87
CA ARG A 226 -25.26 19.61 1.49
C ARG A 226 -24.20 18.65 0.95
N THR A 227 -24.40 18.16 -0.27
CA THR A 227 -23.47 17.21 -0.91
C THR A 227 -22.27 17.94 -1.47
N TRP A 228 -21.08 17.38 -1.23
CA TRP A 228 -19.80 17.81 -1.75
C TRP A 228 -19.17 16.65 -2.52
N ASP A 229 -18.59 16.94 -3.67
CA ASP A 229 -17.84 15.97 -4.47
C ASP A 229 -16.35 16.23 -4.31
N ASP A 230 -15.60 15.21 -3.87
CA ASP A 230 -14.14 15.13 -3.97
C ASP A 230 -13.81 14.80 -5.41
N VAL A 231 -13.10 15.68 -6.09
CA VAL A 231 -12.92 15.60 -7.54
C VAL A 231 -11.45 15.71 -7.91
N ARG A 232 -11.10 15.05 -9.00
CA ARG A 232 -9.85 15.27 -9.70
C ARG A 232 -10.05 16.18 -10.91
N VAL A 233 -9.19 17.21 -11.04
CA VAL A 233 -9.17 18.14 -12.16
C VAL A 233 -8.01 17.76 -13.09
N GLY A 234 -8.31 17.29 -14.29
CA GLY A 234 -7.29 16.80 -15.21
C GLY A 234 -6.48 15.62 -14.61
N THR A 235 -5.16 15.66 -14.78
CA THR A 235 -4.24 14.61 -14.29
C THR A 235 -3.65 14.91 -12.90
N GLY A 236 -3.99 16.04 -12.26
CA GLY A 236 -3.24 16.48 -11.10
C GLY A 236 -4.04 16.89 -9.87
N ARG A 237 -4.79 17.97 -9.94
CA ARG A 237 -5.39 18.57 -8.74
C ARG A 237 -6.58 17.78 -8.24
N VAL A 238 -6.62 17.53 -6.93
CA VAL A 238 -7.75 16.92 -6.22
C VAL A 238 -8.27 17.92 -5.18
N GLY A 239 -9.56 17.88 -4.89
CA GLY A 239 -10.19 18.69 -3.84
C GLY A 239 -11.70 18.65 -3.93
N TRP A 240 -12.35 19.41 -3.06
CA TRP A 240 -13.79 19.39 -2.89
C TRP A 240 -14.46 20.51 -3.67
N VAL A 241 -15.52 20.13 -4.39
CA VAL A 241 -16.43 21.08 -5.03
C VAL A 241 -17.84 20.88 -4.52
N ALA A 242 -18.57 21.95 -4.41
CA ALA A 242 -19.98 21.90 -4.08
C ALA A 242 -20.78 21.24 -5.20
N ASN A 243 -21.45 20.12 -4.92
CA ASN A 243 -22.16 19.32 -5.91
C ASN A 243 -23.22 20.12 -6.69
N TRP A 244 -23.86 21.08 -6.04
CA TRP A 244 -24.88 21.94 -6.67
C TRP A 244 -24.33 22.97 -7.67
N LEU A 245 -23.01 23.13 -7.74
CA LEU A 245 -22.34 24.02 -8.69
C LEU A 245 -21.80 23.28 -9.92
N VAL A 246 -22.01 21.99 -10.00
CA VAL A 246 -21.57 21.13 -11.11
C VAL A 246 -22.75 20.43 -11.76
N ARG A 247 -22.55 19.87 -12.95
CA ARG A 247 -23.54 19.06 -13.69
C ARG A 247 -22.92 17.78 -14.20
N ALA A 248 -23.75 16.80 -14.52
CA ALA A 248 -23.33 15.61 -15.24
C ALA A 248 -22.86 15.95 -16.65
#